data_bd9e89aef90da49d6ac3331a39d4fe88
#
_entry.id   bd9e89aef90da49d6ac3331a39d4fe88
#
_cell.length_a   1.000
_cell.length_b   1.000
_cell.length_c   1.000
_cell.angle_alpha   90.00
_cell.angle_beta   90.00
_cell.angle_gamma   90.00
#
_symmetry.space_group_name_H-M   'P 1'
#
loop_
_entity.id
_entity.type
_entity.pdbx_description
1 polymer ?
#
loop_
_entity_poly.entity_id
_entity_poly.type
_entity_poly.pdbx_seq_one_letter_code
_entity_poly.pdbx_strand_id
1 'polypeptide(L)'
;MIRDITIGQYYQADSVIHRLDPRVKLMGTLIFVISLFLGSNIWLYLVVAAFLAIVIALSKIPLKFIVKGLKAIVILIVISAAFNLFLTPGTPLIKIWKLTITHEGLNTAVFMVIRLIFLIMGSSLMTLTTTPNNLTDGLEKGLGFLKYIKVPVHEIAMMMSIALRFIPILIEETDKIMKAQMARGADFESGNIIKLSLIHT
;
A
#
# COMPACT_ATOMS: atom_id res chain seq x y z
N MET A 1 20.05 13.53 2.20
CA MET A 1 19.45 12.19 2.37
C MET A 1 18.08 12.16 3.10
N ILE A 2 17.73 13.14 3.94
CA ILE A 2 16.42 13.15 4.64
C ILE A 2 15.31 13.84 3.82
N ARG A 3 15.66 14.55 2.74
CA ARG A 3 14.71 15.28 1.88
C ARG A 3 13.74 14.43 1.07
N ASP A 4 13.96 13.13 0.98
CA ASP A 4 13.16 12.22 0.15
C ASP A 4 12.10 11.43 0.96
N ILE A 5 11.91 11.75 2.23
CA ILE A 5 10.84 11.15 3.04
C ILE A 5 9.53 11.85 2.68
N THR A 6 8.92 11.43 1.58
CA THR A 6 7.54 11.79 1.27
C THR A 6 6.62 11.06 2.24
N ILE A 7 6.05 11.80 3.17
CA ILE A 7 5.04 11.29 4.12
C ILE A 7 3.77 11.00 3.33
N GLY A 8 3.64 9.73 2.89
CA GLY A 8 2.53 9.25 2.10
C GLY A 8 2.71 9.45 0.57
N GLN A 9 2.19 8.50 -0.19
CA GLN A 9 2.21 8.54 -1.67
C GLN A 9 0.97 9.28 -2.23
N TYR A 10 0.45 10.27 -1.50
CA TYR A 10 -0.74 11.02 -1.93
C TYR A 10 -0.45 11.81 -3.21
N TYR A 11 -1.28 11.59 -4.23
CA TYR A 11 -1.23 12.35 -5.48
C TYR A 11 -2.27 13.47 -5.45
N GLN A 12 -1.81 14.71 -5.48
CA GLN A 12 -2.70 15.87 -5.50
C GLN A 12 -3.40 15.98 -6.85
N ALA A 13 -4.66 15.58 -6.91
CA ALA A 13 -5.53 15.78 -8.06
C ALA A 13 -6.92 16.19 -7.58
N ASP A 14 -7.56 17.05 -8.35
CA ASP A 14 -8.94 17.44 -8.09
C ASP A 14 -9.89 16.52 -8.86
N SER A 15 -10.39 15.49 -8.17
CA SER A 15 -11.32 14.52 -8.72
C SER A 15 -12.43 14.18 -7.74
N VAL A 16 -13.51 13.60 -8.25
CA VAL A 16 -14.65 13.14 -7.44
C VAL A 16 -14.18 12.18 -6.35
N ILE A 17 -13.24 11.28 -6.69
CA ILE A 17 -12.71 10.29 -5.75
C ILE A 17 -11.92 10.97 -4.62
N HIS A 18 -11.15 12.03 -4.90
CA HIS A 18 -10.39 12.75 -3.85
C HIS A 18 -11.31 13.45 -2.85
N ARG A 19 -12.46 13.96 -3.31
CA ARG A 19 -13.45 14.66 -2.48
C ARG A 19 -14.37 13.75 -1.68
N LEU A 20 -14.37 12.44 -1.95
CA LEU A 20 -15.17 11.47 -1.19
C LEU A 20 -14.74 11.40 0.27
N ASP A 21 -15.73 11.18 1.15
CA ASP A 21 -15.48 10.96 2.59
C ASP A 21 -14.50 9.78 2.79
N PRO A 22 -13.46 9.93 3.62
CA PRO A 22 -12.48 8.88 3.90
C PRO A 22 -13.09 7.56 4.39
N ARG A 23 -14.21 7.61 5.11
CA ARG A 23 -14.96 6.42 5.55
C ARG A 23 -15.47 5.60 4.36
N VAL A 24 -16.06 6.30 3.38
CA VAL A 24 -16.62 5.65 2.19
C VAL A 24 -15.51 4.99 1.37
N LYS A 25 -14.35 5.65 1.26
CA LYS A 25 -13.17 5.08 0.59
C LYS A 25 -12.65 3.84 1.30
N LEU A 26 -12.53 3.90 2.63
CA LEU A 26 -12.09 2.77 3.46
C LEU A 26 -13.04 1.57 3.31
N MET A 27 -14.35 1.79 3.51
CA MET A 27 -15.35 0.74 3.39
C MET A 27 -15.43 0.20 1.96
N GLY A 28 -15.39 1.08 0.96
CA GLY A 28 -15.36 0.68 -0.44
C GLY A 28 -14.15 -0.18 -0.79
N THR A 29 -12.96 0.20 -0.30
CA THR A 29 -11.74 -0.60 -0.48
C THR A 29 -11.83 -1.94 0.24
N LEU A 30 -12.38 -1.97 1.44
CA LEU A 30 -12.56 -3.21 2.21
C LEU A 30 -13.54 -4.16 1.50
N ILE A 31 -14.69 -3.65 1.03
CA ILE A 31 -15.67 -4.43 0.26
C ILE A 31 -15.02 -4.93 -1.04
N PHE A 32 -14.27 -4.09 -1.72
CA PHE A 32 -13.53 -4.46 -2.93
C PHE A 32 -12.54 -5.61 -2.66
N VAL A 33 -11.75 -5.52 -1.59
CA VAL A 33 -10.80 -6.58 -1.20
C VAL A 33 -11.56 -7.88 -0.89
N ILE A 34 -12.61 -7.82 -0.10
CA ILE A 34 -13.44 -8.99 0.23
C ILE A 34 -14.02 -9.60 -1.05
N SER A 35 -14.54 -8.81 -1.97
CA SER A 35 -15.14 -9.30 -3.22
C SER A 35 -14.16 -10.10 -4.08
N LEU A 36 -12.86 -9.75 -4.05
CA LEU A 36 -11.81 -10.49 -4.75
C LEU A 36 -11.58 -11.91 -4.20
N PHE A 37 -11.94 -12.14 -2.93
CA PHE A 37 -11.79 -13.45 -2.28
C PHE A 37 -13.06 -14.30 -2.30
N LEU A 38 -14.23 -13.72 -2.60
CA LEU A 38 -15.50 -14.43 -2.56
C LEU A 38 -15.68 -15.49 -3.67
N GLY A 39 -14.92 -15.42 -4.75
CA GLY A 39 -15.06 -16.39 -5.82
C GLY A 39 -13.93 -16.36 -6.85
N SER A 40 -13.87 -17.45 -7.64
CA SER A 40 -12.92 -17.62 -8.74
C SER A 40 -13.62 -17.64 -10.10
N ASN A 41 -14.79 -16.99 -10.21
CA ASN A 41 -15.57 -16.95 -11.43
C ASN A 41 -15.10 -15.80 -12.33
N ILE A 42 -14.92 -16.07 -13.62
CA ILE A 42 -14.48 -15.06 -14.60
C ILE A 42 -15.41 -13.84 -14.67
N TRP A 43 -16.70 -14.02 -14.49
CA TRP A 43 -17.68 -12.95 -14.48
C TRP A 43 -17.49 -11.97 -13.32
N LEU A 44 -17.14 -12.49 -12.15
CA LEU A 44 -16.82 -11.67 -10.98
C LEU A 44 -15.62 -10.76 -11.27
N TYR A 45 -14.54 -11.33 -11.84
CA TYR A 45 -13.35 -10.55 -12.17
C TYR A 45 -13.60 -9.52 -13.26
N LEU A 46 -14.50 -9.79 -14.20
CA LEU A 46 -14.93 -8.81 -15.21
C LEU A 46 -15.64 -7.62 -14.58
N VAL A 47 -16.57 -7.87 -13.66
CA VAL A 47 -17.27 -6.80 -12.93
C VAL A 47 -16.29 -5.99 -12.07
N VAL A 48 -15.39 -6.66 -11.36
CA VAL A 48 -14.36 -6.00 -10.54
C VAL A 48 -13.41 -5.17 -11.40
N ALA A 49 -13.00 -5.69 -12.57
CA ALA A 49 -12.15 -4.97 -13.52
C ALA A 49 -12.85 -3.71 -14.05
N ALA A 50 -14.12 -3.82 -14.42
CA ALA A 50 -14.92 -2.67 -14.88
C ALA A 50 -15.05 -1.61 -13.78
N PHE A 51 -15.36 -2.03 -12.55
CA PHE A 51 -15.42 -1.14 -11.41
C PHE A 51 -14.08 -0.42 -11.18
N LEU A 52 -12.97 -1.17 -11.17
CA LEU A 52 -11.64 -0.60 -10.97
C LEU A 52 -11.28 0.39 -12.09
N ALA A 53 -11.59 0.06 -13.34
CA ALA A 53 -11.36 0.94 -14.49
C ALA A 53 -12.15 2.26 -14.36
N ILE A 54 -13.41 2.19 -13.95
CA ILE A 54 -14.25 3.38 -13.69
C ILE A 54 -13.65 4.24 -12.59
N VAL A 55 -13.26 3.64 -11.46
CA VAL A 55 -12.68 4.38 -10.32
C VAL A 55 -11.34 5.02 -10.70
N ILE A 56 -10.49 4.33 -11.46
CA ILE A 56 -9.23 4.88 -11.98
C ILE A 56 -9.50 6.07 -12.91
N ALA A 57 -10.44 5.93 -13.85
CA ALA A 57 -10.79 7.02 -14.77
C ALA A 57 -11.33 8.26 -14.02
N LEU A 58 -12.17 8.06 -13.00
CA LEU A 58 -12.71 9.12 -12.18
C LEU A 58 -11.66 9.74 -11.23
N SER A 59 -10.61 9.01 -10.88
CA SER A 59 -9.56 9.51 -9.97
C SER A 59 -8.61 10.51 -10.64
N LYS A 60 -8.56 10.54 -11.99
CA LYS A 60 -7.63 11.36 -12.78
C LYS A 60 -6.14 11.14 -12.45
N ILE A 61 -5.81 9.99 -11.86
CA ILE A 61 -4.43 9.64 -11.54
C ILE A 61 -3.79 8.98 -12.77
N PRO A 62 -2.60 9.41 -13.19
CA PRO A 62 -1.88 8.75 -14.27
C PRO A 62 -1.56 7.29 -13.92
N LEU A 63 -1.88 6.36 -14.82
CA LEU A 63 -1.66 4.91 -14.63
C LEU A 63 -0.22 4.57 -14.22
N LYS A 64 0.74 5.41 -14.63
CA LYS A 64 2.16 5.24 -14.26
C LYS A 64 2.39 5.15 -12.74
N PHE A 65 1.65 5.92 -11.95
CA PHE A 65 1.77 5.90 -10.47
C PHE A 65 1.17 4.65 -9.87
N ILE A 66 0.05 4.17 -10.40
CA ILE A 66 -0.62 2.94 -9.95
C ILE A 66 0.26 1.73 -10.30
N VAL A 67 0.78 1.67 -11.53
CA VAL A 67 1.66 0.58 -12.01
C VAL A 67 3.01 0.58 -11.29
N LYS A 68 3.49 1.73 -10.80
CA LYS A 68 4.71 1.78 -9.99
C LYS A 68 4.59 0.93 -8.72
N GLY A 69 3.41 0.87 -8.11
CA GLY A 69 3.13 -0.03 -6.98
C GLY A 69 3.25 -1.51 -7.37
N LEU A 70 2.81 -1.88 -8.58
CA LEU A 70 2.94 -3.24 -9.09
C LEU A 70 4.41 -3.66 -9.26
N LYS A 71 5.27 -2.76 -9.76
CA LYS A 71 6.69 -3.06 -10.02
C LYS A 71 7.42 -3.55 -8.76
N ALA A 72 7.09 -3.02 -7.59
CA ALA A 72 7.71 -3.42 -6.32
C ALA A 72 7.37 -4.87 -5.94
N ILE A 73 6.23 -5.40 -6.40
CA ILE A 73 5.68 -6.69 -5.97
C ILE A 73 5.70 -7.74 -7.10
N VAL A 74 6.15 -7.37 -8.32
CA VAL A 74 6.22 -8.28 -9.47
C VAL A 74 6.95 -9.59 -9.12
N ILE A 75 8.06 -9.52 -8.39
CA ILE A 75 8.81 -10.70 -7.97
C ILE A 75 7.93 -11.64 -7.13
N LEU A 76 7.17 -11.11 -6.20
CA LEU A 76 6.25 -11.90 -5.36
C LEU A 76 5.13 -12.54 -6.21
N ILE A 77 4.59 -11.79 -7.18
CA ILE A 77 3.56 -12.30 -8.10
C ILE A 77 4.11 -13.47 -8.92
N VAL A 78 5.33 -13.34 -9.47
CA VAL A 78 5.99 -14.39 -10.25
C VAL A 78 6.26 -15.63 -9.41
N ILE A 79 6.78 -15.46 -8.20
CA ILE A 79 7.03 -16.56 -7.27
C ILE A 79 5.71 -17.26 -6.92
N SER A 80 4.67 -16.52 -6.55
CA SER A 80 3.35 -17.10 -6.21
C SER A 80 2.73 -17.84 -7.39
N ALA A 81 2.84 -17.28 -8.61
CA ALA A 81 2.37 -17.94 -9.83
C ALA A 81 3.12 -19.25 -10.09
N ALA A 82 4.46 -19.24 -9.94
CA ALA A 82 5.28 -20.43 -10.11
C ALA A 82 4.90 -21.53 -9.09
N PHE A 83 4.73 -21.17 -7.82
CA PHE A 83 4.29 -22.14 -6.81
C PHE A 83 2.92 -22.76 -7.16
N ASN A 84 1.94 -21.95 -7.53
CA ASN A 84 0.62 -22.47 -7.90
C ASN A 84 0.68 -23.33 -9.17
N LEU A 85 1.53 -22.97 -10.15
CA LEU A 85 1.67 -23.72 -11.39
C LEU A 85 2.25 -25.13 -11.18
N PHE A 86 3.24 -25.26 -10.27
CA PHE A 86 3.98 -26.51 -10.10
C PHE A 86 3.51 -27.36 -8.91
N LEU A 87 2.95 -26.73 -7.86
CA LEU A 87 2.56 -27.45 -6.64
C LEU A 87 1.08 -27.84 -6.61
N THR A 88 0.23 -27.28 -7.48
CA THR A 88 -1.19 -27.61 -7.46
C THR A 88 -1.42 -29.00 -8.09
N PRO A 89 -1.96 -29.98 -7.34
CA PRO A 89 -2.27 -31.29 -7.89
C PRO A 89 -3.45 -31.19 -8.85
N GLY A 90 -3.40 -31.96 -9.94
CA GLY A 90 -4.48 -32.01 -10.93
C GLY A 90 -4.13 -32.84 -12.15
N THR A 91 -4.91 -32.69 -13.23
CA THR A 91 -4.70 -33.40 -14.49
C THR A 91 -3.43 -32.90 -15.18
N PRO A 92 -2.44 -33.77 -15.45
CA PRO A 92 -1.17 -33.34 -16.04
C PRO A 92 -1.34 -32.93 -17.50
N LEU A 93 -1.03 -31.65 -17.81
CA LEU A 93 -0.95 -31.17 -19.18
C LEU A 93 0.43 -31.47 -19.81
N ILE A 94 1.49 -31.18 -19.08
CA ILE A 94 2.86 -31.37 -19.53
C ILE A 94 3.69 -31.88 -18.35
N LYS A 95 4.40 -33.00 -18.55
CA LYS A 95 5.40 -33.52 -17.59
C LYS A 95 6.79 -33.14 -18.07
N ILE A 96 7.45 -32.28 -17.32
CA ILE A 96 8.86 -31.94 -17.56
C ILE A 96 9.64 -32.51 -16.38
N TRP A 97 10.21 -33.68 -16.55
CA TRP A 97 11.01 -34.43 -15.59
C TRP A 97 10.28 -34.65 -14.25
N LYS A 98 10.60 -33.87 -13.20
CA LYS A 98 9.95 -33.94 -11.88
C LYS A 98 8.83 -32.90 -11.65
N LEU A 99 8.65 -31.98 -12.58
CA LEU A 99 7.65 -30.92 -12.50
C LEU A 99 6.49 -31.21 -13.44
N THR A 100 5.29 -31.29 -12.90
CA THR A 100 4.07 -31.49 -13.68
C THR A 100 3.26 -30.20 -13.69
N ILE A 101 3.05 -29.65 -14.88
CA ILE A 101 2.11 -28.55 -15.06
C ILE A 101 0.73 -29.16 -15.21
N THR A 102 -0.19 -28.78 -14.32
CA THR A 102 -1.57 -29.26 -14.33
C THR A 102 -2.50 -28.18 -14.88
N HIS A 103 -3.63 -28.61 -15.46
CA HIS A 103 -4.66 -27.68 -15.95
C HIS A 103 -5.23 -26.84 -14.82
N GLU A 104 -5.47 -27.46 -13.67
CA GLU A 104 -5.96 -26.83 -12.45
C GLU A 104 -4.93 -25.84 -11.88
N GLY A 105 -3.64 -26.20 -11.91
CA GLY A 105 -2.53 -25.34 -11.51
C GLY A 105 -2.43 -24.10 -12.38
N LEU A 106 -2.55 -24.23 -13.70
CA LEU A 106 -2.54 -23.11 -14.63
C LEU A 106 -3.71 -22.16 -14.36
N ASN A 107 -4.90 -22.70 -14.23
CA ASN A 107 -6.11 -21.91 -13.97
C ASN A 107 -5.99 -21.15 -12.62
N THR A 108 -5.57 -21.84 -11.57
CA THR A 108 -5.36 -21.26 -10.24
C THR A 108 -4.28 -20.17 -10.27
N ALA A 109 -3.17 -20.41 -10.96
CA ALA A 109 -2.09 -19.44 -11.10
C ALA A 109 -2.57 -18.15 -11.81
N VAL A 110 -3.32 -18.28 -12.91
CA VAL A 110 -3.86 -17.13 -13.67
C VAL A 110 -4.82 -16.31 -12.79
N PHE A 111 -5.77 -16.96 -12.11
CA PHE A 111 -6.69 -16.25 -11.21
C PHE A 111 -5.98 -15.60 -10.03
N MET A 112 -4.94 -16.25 -9.49
CA MET A 112 -4.14 -15.69 -8.40
C MET A 112 -3.38 -14.44 -8.85
N VAL A 113 -2.75 -14.47 -10.03
CA VAL A 113 -2.05 -13.30 -10.61
C VAL A 113 -3.01 -12.13 -10.80
N ILE A 114 -4.17 -12.37 -11.42
CA ILE A 114 -5.19 -11.34 -11.64
C ILE A 114 -5.66 -10.77 -10.31
N ARG A 115 -5.93 -11.61 -9.32
CA ARG A 115 -6.34 -11.22 -7.97
C ARG A 115 -5.31 -10.31 -7.31
N LEU A 116 -4.03 -10.69 -7.33
CA LEU A 116 -2.95 -9.90 -6.75
C LEU A 116 -2.80 -8.55 -7.46
N ILE A 117 -2.89 -8.52 -8.79
CA ILE A 117 -2.83 -7.27 -9.56
C ILE A 117 -3.97 -6.34 -9.13
N PHE A 118 -5.21 -6.83 -9.10
CA PHE A 118 -6.36 -5.99 -8.72
C PHE A 118 -6.27 -5.51 -7.27
N LEU A 119 -5.85 -6.38 -6.35
CA LEU A 119 -5.65 -6.03 -4.95
C LEU A 119 -4.64 -4.89 -4.79
N ILE A 120 -3.50 -4.98 -5.48
CA ILE A 120 -2.46 -3.95 -5.43
C ILE A 120 -2.94 -2.66 -6.08
N MET A 121 -3.61 -2.74 -7.22
CA MET A 121 -4.15 -1.55 -7.91
C MET A 121 -5.20 -0.83 -7.05
N GLY A 122 -6.12 -1.56 -6.44
CA GLY A 122 -7.15 -0.99 -5.57
C GLY A 122 -6.56 -0.36 -4.30
N SER A 123 -5.63 -1.05 -3.65
CA SER A 123 -4.93 -0.51 -2.46
C SER A 123 -4.07 0.70 -2.81
N SER A 124 -3.35 0.67 -3.93
CA SER A 124 -2.57 1.81 -4.40
C SER A 124 -3.45 3.02 -4.71
N LEU A 125 -4.62 2.79 -5.30
CA LEU A 125 -5.58 3.86 -5.59
C LEU A 125 -6.07 4.54 -4.31
N MET A 126 -6.38 3.76 -3.26
CA MET A 126 -6.76 4.29 -1.97
C MET A 126 -5.64 5.16 -1.37
N THR A 127 -4.39 4.67 -1.39
CA THR A 127 -3.23 5.39 -0.86
C THR A 127 -2.94 6.67 -1.64
N LEU A 128 -3.09 6.64 -2.98
CA LEU A 128 -2.88 7.81 -3.84
C LEU A 128 -3.98 8.87 -3.70
N THR A 129 -5.20 8.47 -3.32
CA THR A 129 -6.37 9.37 -3.22
C THR A 129 -6.67 9.86 -1.80
N THR A 130 -5.97 9.34 -0.79
CA THR A 130 -6.29 9.65 0.62
C THR A 130 -5.01 10.02 1.37
N THR A 131 -5.01 11.18 2.03
CA THR A 131 -3.91 11.58 2.90
C THR A 131 -3.88 10.74 4.18
N PRO A 132 -2.71 10.55 4.83
CA PRO A 132 -2.62 9.84 6.10
C PRO A 132 -3.54 10.41 7.19
N ASN A 133 -3.67 11.73 7.28
CA ASN A 133 -4.57 12.38 8.24
C ASN A 133 -6.03 12.02 7.98
N ASN A 134 -6.48 12.14 6.72
CA ASN A 134 -7.84 11.76 6.34
C ASN A 134 -8.10 10.27 6.57
N LEU A 135 -7.08 9.42 6.37
CA LEU A 135 -7.18 8.00 6.65
C LEU A 135 -7.42 7.73 8.14
N THR A 136 -6.68 8.44 9.01
CA THR A 136 -6.86 8.35 10.47
C THR A 136 -8.26 8.80 10.90
N ASP A 137 -8.75 9.93 10.37
CA ASP A 137 -10.10 10.42 10.63
C ASP A 137 -11.18 9.44 10.11
N GLY A 138 -10.92 8.82 8.95
CA GLY A 138 -11.79 7.80 8.38
C GLY A 138 -11.85 6.53 9.24
N LEU A 139 -10.71 6.11 9.79
CA LEU A 139 -10.61 4.97 10.71
C LEU A 139 -11.34 5.26 12.03
N GLU A 140 -11.10 6.42 12.66
CA GLU A 140 -11.78 6.80 13.88
C GLU A 140 -13.29 6.73 13.73
N LYS A 141 -13.78 7.38 12.69
CA LYS A 141 -15.21 7.48 12.42
C LYS A 141 -15.80 6.14 11.92
N GLY A 142 -15.04 5.35 11.17
CA GLY A 142 -15.46 4.04 10.64
C GLY A 142 -15.47 2.95 11.72
N LEU A 143 -14.51 2.99 12.63
CA LEU A 143 -14.37 2.02 13.72
C LEU A 143 -15.10 2.43 15.00
N GLY A 144 -15.91 3.49 14.97
CA GLY A 144 -16.66 3.98 16.12
C GLY A 144 -17.54 2.93 16.79
N PHE A 145 -17.97 1.89 16.08
CA PHE A 145 -18.72 0.76 16.65
C PHE A 145 -17.90 -0.10 17.62
N LEU A 146 -16.55 -0.11 17.52
CA LEU A 146 -15.68 -0.82 18.47
C LEU A 146 -15.71 -0.20 19.88
N LYS A 147 -16.22 1.02 20.02
CA LYS A 147 -16.45 1.65 21.32
C LYS A 147 -17.39 0.80 22.20
N TYR A 148 -18.31 0.05 21.59
CA TYR A 148 -19.18 -0.89 22.31
C TYR A 148 -18.41 -2.06 22.95
N ILE A 149 -17.23 -2.39 22.40
CA ILE A 149 -16.33 -3.45 22.91
C ILE A 149 -15.23 -2.85 23.80
N LYS A 150 -15.42 -1.59 24.28
CA LYS A 150 -14.47 -0.85 25.15
C LYS A 150 -13.10 -0.59 24.50
N VAL A 151 -13.01 -0.57 23.18
CA VAL A 151 -11.77 -0.16 22.48
C VAL A 151 -11.72 1.37 22.44
N PRO A 152 -10.65 2.01 22.94
CA PRO A 152 -10.51 3.47 22.97
C PRO A 152 -10.12 4.03 21.59
N VAL A 153 -11.04 3.92 20.61
CA VAL A 153 -10.79 4.30 19.21
C VAL A 153 -10.45 5.78 19.07
N HIS A 154 -11.11 6.64 19.84
CA HIS A 154 -10.86 8.08 19.81
C HIS A 154 -9.46 8.43 20.30
N GLU A 155 -9.01 7.83 21.38
CA GLU A 155 -7.68 8.03 21.95
C GLU A 155 -6.59 7.55 21.00
N ILE A 156 -6.81 6.41 20.35
CA ILE A 156 -5.88 5.88 19.33
C ILE A 156 -5.81 6.84 18.13
N ALA A 157 -6.94 7.30 17.62
CA ALA A 157 -6.98 8.25 16.52
C ALA A 157 -6.30 9.57 16.87
N MET A 158 -6.51 10.08 18.08
CA MET A 158 -5.84 11.28 18.57
C MET A 158 -4.32 11.09 18.63
N MET A 159 -3.83 9.97 19.16
CA MET A 159 -2.40 9.65 19.18
C MET A 159 -1.82 9.59 17.77
N MET A 160 -2.51 8.94 16.82
CA MET A 160 -2.08 8.87 15.44
C MET A 160 -2.03 10.25 14.76
N SER A 161 -3.04 11.09 14.98
CA SER A 161 -3.10 12.45 14.43
C SER A 161 -1.97 13.33 14.96
N ILE A 162 -1.68 13.24 16.27
CA ILE A 162 -0.55 13.92 16.88
C ILE A 162 0.77 13.42 16.27
N ALA A 163 0.96 12.10 16.21
CA ALA A 163 2.17 11.51 15.64
C ALA A 163 2.39 11.97 14.19
N LEU A 164 1.37 11.90 13.33
CA LEU A 164 1.44 12.32 11.94
C LEU A 164 1.78 13.80 11.79
N ARG A 165 1.33 14.65 12.71
CA ARG A 165 1.66 16.08 12.74
C ARG A 165 3.11 16.32 13.18
N PHE A 166 3.61 15.52 14.14
CA PHE A 166 4.97 15.68 14.65
C PHE A 166 6.04 15.17 13.68
N ILE A 167 5.75 14.18 12.83
CA ILE A 167 6.73 13.64 11.88
C ILE A 167 7.37 14.73 11.00
N PRO A 168 6.63 15.63 10.30
CA PRO A 168 7.24 16.71 9.53
C PRO A 168 8.09 17.65 10.40
N ILE A 169 7.59 18.00 11.58
CA ILE A 169 8.28 18.91 12.52
C ILE A 169 9.62 18.28 12.95
N LEU A 170 9.62 16.99 13.28
CA LEU A 170 10.83 16.27 13.68
C LEU A 170 11.85 16.18 12.53
N ILE A 171 11.39 15.98 11.30
CA ILE A 171 12.26 15.96 10.11
C ILE A 171 12.91 17.34 9.91
N GLU A 172 12.13 18.41 9.99
CA GLU A 172 12.64 19.77 9.85
C GLU A 172 13.65 20.12 10.96
N GLU A 173 13.35 19.75 12.20
CA GLU A 173 14.23 20.01 13.34
C GLU A 173 15.52 19.19 13.26
N THR A 174 15.42 17.93 12.83
CA THR A 174 16.58 17.08 12.58
C THR A 174 17.48 17.68 11.48
N ASP A 175 16.89 18.19 10.40
CA ASP A 175 17.63 18.88 9.32
C ASP A 175 18.37 20.12 9.84
N LYS A 176 17.74 20.92 10.73
CA LYS A 176 18.38 22.08 11.36
C LYS A 176 19.55 21.66 12.25
N ILE A 177 19.33 20.65 13.09
CA ILE A 177 20.37 20.11 13.97
C ILE A 177 21.55 19.60 13.15
N MET A 178 21.31 18.81 12.09
CA MET A 178 22.36 18.31 11.21
C MET A 178 23.15 19.44 10.56
N LYS A 179 22.48 20.47 10.04
CA LYS A 179 23.16 21.64 9.44
C LYS A 179 24.02 22.38 10.46
N ALA A 180 23.51 22.57 11.68
CA ALA A 180 24.28 23.22 12.75
C ALA A 180 25.51 22.39 13.14
N GLN A 181 25.41 21.07 13.19
CA GLN A 181 26.51 20.17 13.49
C GLN A 181 27.55 20.14 12.35
N MET A 182 27.09 20.11 11.09
CA MET A 182 27.99 20.21 9.94
C MET A 182 28.77 21.55 9.94
N ALA A 183 28.15 22.64 10.33
CA ALA A 183 28.84 23.92 10.49
C ALA A 183 29.90 23.91 11.60
N ARG A 184 29.76 23.00 12.59
CA ARG A 184 30.76 22.75 13.65
C ARG A 184 31.80 21.69 13.26
N GLY A 185 31.80 21.23 11.99
CA GLY A 185 32.77 20.26 11.49
C GLY A 185 32.36 18.78 11.63
N ALA A 186 31.11 18.51 12.00
CA ALA A 186 30.61 17.13 12.01
C ALA A 186 30.42 16.58 10.59
N ASP A 187 30.97 15.42 10.31
CA ASP A 187 30.85 14.73 9.04
C ASP A 187 29.84 13.59 9.16
N PHE A 188 28.64 13.76 8.60
CA PHE A 188 27.59 12.75 8.57
C PHE A 188 27.67 11.84 7.32
N GLU A 189 28.56 12.14 6.36
CA GLU A 189 28.68 11.37 5.12
C GLU A 189 29.71 10.23 5.24
N SER A 190 30.73 10.38 6.10
CA SER A 190 31.78 9.36 6.28
C SER A 190 31.32 8.09 7.01
N GLY A 191 30.11 8.07 7.54
CA GLY A 191 29.53 6.87 8.21
C GLY A 191 30.24 6.41 9.49
N ASN A 192 31.20 7.17 9.99
CA ASN A 192 32.00 6.77 11.15
C ASN A 192 31.36 7.25 12.45
N ILE A 193 30.50 6.37 13.03
CA ILE A 193 29.75 6.62 14.27
C ILE A 193 30.64 7.03 15.44
N ILE A 194 31.91 6.55 15.46
CA ILE A 194 32.89 6.85 16.51
C ILE A 194 33.33 8.32 16.45
N LYS A 195 33.51 8.89 15.25
CA LYS A 195 33.78 10.32 15.10
C LYS A 195 32.63 11.22 15.51
N LEU A 196 31.39 10.78 15.27
CA LEU A 196 30.19 11.49 15.69
C LEU A 196 30.07 11.56 17.24
N SER A 197 30.44 10.49 17.93
CA SER A 197 30.43 10.41 19.40
C SER A 197 31.46 11.35 20.05
N LEU A 198 32.63 11.54 19.41
CA LEU A 198 33.70 12.40 19.90
C LEU A 198 33.41 13.91 19.80
N ILE A 199 32.44 14.32 18.98
CA ILE A 199 32.06 15.74 18.82
C ILE A 199 31.05 16.16 19.90
N HIS A 200 30.50 15.21 20.65
CA HIS A 200 29.52 15.47 21.72
C HIS A 200 30.14 15.67 23.12
N THR A 201 31.47 15.55 23.25
CA THR A 201 32.25 15.88 24.44
C THR A 201 33.02 17.15 24.23
#